data_fdbd77378dab4d7c8fa529c74280b5ef
#
_entry.id   fdbd77378dab4d7c8fa529c74280b5ef
#
_cell.length_a   1.000
_cell.length_b   1.000
_cell.length_c   1.000
_cell.angle_alpha   90.00
_cell.angle_beta   90.00
_cell.angle_gamma   90.00
#
_symmetry.space_group_name_H-M   'P 1'
#
loop_
_entity.id
_entity.type
_entity.pdbx_description
1 polymer ?
#
loop_
_entity_poly.entity_id
_entity_poly.type
_entity_poly.pdbx_seq_one_letter_code
_entity_poly.pdbx_strand_id
1 'polypeptide(L)'
;MNLKVPKKTNSFLVWSFNDILTVLLPLWLLCLISEFRYAPIDSFFAAPFYLSGNNWLGTGSFFFSAVLHKGGKYVAVAVAVSSLILFLLSYLKKFARLKPYRKVCLYVTLSISACALIISGLKSLSASPCPWSLPQYGGSGSAGKCFPAGHASSGFCLFALYFAFRQLKFKKAWIFLILAFVLGWILGLGRQAQGAHFLSHSFATMFLDWAICALFYRLFFFPKAPIRIRQKPISTLPYCLISAFFLTFIFNLPFFSKACSALKFSSSDLWLLAVCAFILFSAFFAVLRLLNYSFLIKAFSLFFTVCAAGALYFNYQYGTIINSEMMRNALATDTAEAAELLTAKFFLEFAFLCLPQVYLTFFVPIKHSSFVRGLFQGLVGLVIGVCFLMLNFQGVSSLIRSEPVLRNLISPVNVFSGTYKAV
;
A
#
# COMPACT_ATOMS: atom_id res chain seq x y z
N MET A 1 31.90 4.62 19.60
CA MET A 1 30.93 3.58 19.22
C MET A 1 31.56 2.74 18.11
N ASN A 2 32.10 1.55 18.46
CA ASN A 2 32.74 0.67 17.48
C ASN A 2 31.68 -0.12 16.71
N LEU A 3 31.25 0.38 15.58
CA LEU A 3 30.39 -0.34 14.64
C LEU A 3 31.25 -1.44 13.98
N LYS A 4 30.98 -2.70 14.32
CA LYS A 4 31.69 -3.85 13.72
C LYS A 4 31.19 -4.07 12.29
N VAL A 5 32.06 -3.80 11.31
CA VAL A 5 31.81 -4.20 9.91
C VAL A 5 31.98 -5.73 9.85
N PRO A 6 30.99 -6.48 9.38
CA PRO A 6 31.10 -7.93 9.32
C PRO A 6 32.20 -8.37 8.36
N LYS A 7 33.11 -9.21 8.84
CA LYS A 7 34.03 -9.99 7.99
C LYS A 7 33.18 -10.84 7.01
N LYS A 8 33.67 -11.01 5.76
CA LYS A 8 33.08 -11.91 4.77
C LYS A 8 32.84 -13.30 5.38
N THR A 9 31.64 -13.55 5.84
CA THR A 9 31.21 -14.92 6.11
C THR A 9 30.66 -15.47 4.81
N ASN A 10 31.22 -16.56 4.32
CA ASN A 10 30.75 -17.35 3.17
C ASN A 10 29.43 -18.09 3.45
N SER A 11 28.53 -17.49 4.24
CA SER A 11 27.17 -17.99 4.35
C SER A 11 26.42 -17.59 3.08
N PHE A 12 26.04 -18.58 2.27
CA PHE A 12 25.06 -18.42 1.20
C PHE A 12 23.78 -17.84 1.79
N LEU A 13 23.68 -16.52 1.87
CA LEU A 13 22.47 -15.81 2.29
C LEU A 13 21.45 -15.96 1.18
N VAL A 14 20.56 -16.90 1.39
CA VAL A 14 19.41 -17.16 0.55
C VAL A 14 18.43 -15.99 0.72
N TRP A 15 17.84 -15.50 -0.37
CA TRP A 15 16.69 -14.59 -0.28
C TRP A 15 15.63 -15.25 0.59
N SER A 16 15.36 -14.64 1.72
CA SER A 16 14.27 -15.06 2.59
C SER A 16 12.95 -14.49 2.06
N PHE A 17 11.84 -15.01 2.56
CA PHE A 17 10.51 -14.42 2.34
C PHE A 17 10.50 -12.90 2.56
N ASN A 18 11.17 -12.45 3.62
CA ASN A 18 11.28 -11.03 3.94
C ASN A 18 11.97 -10.22 2.82
N ASP A 19 12.92 -10.79 2.10
CA ASP A 19 13.63 -10.08 1.04
C ASP A 19 12.76 -9.91 -0.22
N ILE A 20 11.98 -10.94 -0.58
CA ILE A 20 11.03 -10.89 -1.70
C ILE A 20 9.90 -9.92 -1.38
N LEU A 21 9.27 -10.06 -0.21
CA LEU A 21 8.21 -9.14 0.23
C LEU A 21 8.70 -7.71 0.37
N THR A 22 9.95 -7.52 0.79
CA THR A 22 10.53 -6.17 0.96
C THR A 22 10.67 -5.43 -0.37
N VAL A 23 10.78 -6.12 -1.50
CA VAL A 23 10.88 -5.50 -2.84
C VAL A 23 9.58 -5.63 -3.63
N LEU A 24 9.03 -6.85 -3.73
CA LEU A 24 7.91 -7.11 -4.64
C LEU A 24 6.56 -6.62 -4.12
N LEU A 25 6.33 -6.67 -2.81
CA LEU A 25 5.06 -6.18 -2.25
C LEU A 25 4.90 -4.66 -2.41
N PRO A 26 5.88 -3.81 -2.13
CA PRO A 26 5.78 -2.37 -2.43
C PRO A 26 5.59 -2.08 -3.91
N LEU A 27 6.24 -2.81 -4.82
CA LEU A 27 6.03 -2.66 -6.26
C LEU A 27 4.61 -3.07 -6.67
N TRP A 28 4.09 -4.15 -6.10
CA TRP A 28 2.69 -4.55 -6.33
C TRP A 28 1.71 -3.50 -5.81
N LEU A 29 1.94 -2.94 -4.61
CA LEU A 29 1.12 -1.85 -4.05
C LEU A 29 1.22 -0.57 -4.89
N LEU A 30 2.39 -0.24 -5.43
CA LEU A 30 2.56 0.86 -6.37
C LEU A 30 1.71 0.66 -7.63
N CYS A 31 1.79 -0.52 -8.26
CA CYS A 31 1.00 -0.84 -9.44
C CYS A 31 -0.50 -0.83 -9.12
N LEU A 32 -0.90 -1.36 -7.95
CA LEU A 32 -2.29 -1.32 -7.50
C LEU A 32 -2.82 0.12 -7.41
N ILE A 33 -2.08 1.02 -6.76
CA ILE A 33 -2.48 2.43 -6.63
C ILE A 33 -2.45 3.15 -7.98
N SER A 34 -1.54 2.77 -8.88
CA SER A 34 -1.47 3.38 -10.20
C SER A 34 -2.66 3.00 -11.07
N GLU A 35 -3.11 1.75 -11.02
CA GLU A 35 -4.20 1.21 -11.83
C GLU A 35 -5.58 1.39 -11.17
N PHE A 36 -5.71 1.05 -9.89
CA PHE A 36 -7.00 1.07 -9.17
C PHE A 36 -7.13 2.28 -8.24
N ARG A 37 -6.93 3.49 -8.76
CA ARG A 37 -7.08 4.73 -8.00
C ARG A 37 -8.53 5.21 -8.03
N TYR A 38 -9.17 5.26 -6.87
CA TYR A 38 -10.51 5.79 -6.71
C TYR A 38 -10.48 7.28 -6.35
N ALA A 39 -10.94 8.14 -7.25
CA ALA A 39 -10.98 9.59 -7.06
C ALA A 39 -11.76 10.05 -5.80
N PRO A 40 -12.89 9.43 -5.40
CA PRO A 40 -13.58 9.82 -4.16
C PRO A 40 -12.75 9.66 -2.90
N ILE A 41 -11.89 8.63 -2.81
CA ILE A 41 -10.98 8.45 -1.67
C ILE A 41 -9.97 9.60 -1.62
N ASP A 42 -9.34 9.90 -2.75
CA ASP A 42 -8.39 11.02 -2.85
C ASP A 42 -9.04 12.36 -2.52
N SER A 43 -10.27 12.59 -3.02
CA SER A 43 -11.03 13.81 -2.76
C SER A 43 -11.44 13.95 -1.30
N PHE A 44 -11.87 12.88 -0.66
CA PHE A 44 -12.21 12.87 0.75
C PHE A 44 -11.01 13.30 1.62
N PHE A 45 -9.83 12.75 1.38
CA PHE A 45 -8.63 13.13 2.12
C PHE A 45 -8.03 14.48 1.69
N ALA A 46 -8.41 15.05 0.54
CA ALA A 46 -8.03 16.39 0.13
C ALA A 46 -8.94 17.49 0.73
N ALA A 47 -10.19 17.16 1.05
CA ALA A 47 -11.21 18.09 1.53
C ALA A 47 -10.78 18.98 2.71
N PRO A 48 -10.08 18.49 3.77
CA PRO A 48 -9.70 19.32 4.91
C PRO A 48 -8.68 20.41 4.57
N PHE A 49 -8.02 20.31 3.43
CA PHE A 49 -7.01 21.27 2.99
C PHE A 49 -7.54 22.27 1.96
N TYR A 50 -8.71 22.01 1.40
CA TYR A 50 -9.35 22.89 0.43
C TYR A 50 -10.25 23.91 1.14
N LEU A 51 -10.07 25.18 0.83
CA LEU A 51 -10.85 26.27 1.41
C LEU A 51 -11.96 26.74 0.47
N SER A 52 -11.59 27.33 -0.67
CA SER A 52 -12.53 27.76 -1.72
C SER A 52 -11.76 28.32 -2.93
N GLY A 53 -12.37 28.35 -4.11
CA GLY A 53 -11.89 29.13 -5.26
C GLY A 53 -10.40 28.93 -5.63
N ASN A 54 -9.95 27.68 -5.68
CA ASN A 54 -8.54 27.29 -5.87
C ASN A 54 -7.60 27.73 -4.73
N ASN A 55 -8.14 28.05 -3.55
CA ASN A 55 -7.37 28.39 -2.37
C ASN A 55 -7.26 27.18 -1.43
N TRP A 56 -6.05 26.92 -0.95
CA TRP A 56 -5.71 25.76 -0.12
C TRP A 56 -5.06 26.22 1.18
N LEU A 57 -5.19 25.45 2.24
CA LEU A 57 -4.68 25.77 3.58
C LEU A 57 -3.20 26.19 3.59
N GLY A 58 -2.39 25.60 2.70
CA GLY A 58 -0.97 25.91 2.56
C GLY A 58 -0.64 27.00 1.53
N THR A 59 -1.65 27.59 0.87
CA THR A 59 -1.43 28.63 -0.15
C THR A 59 -0.88 29.91 0.52
N GLY A 60 0.22 30.46 -0.02
CA GLY A 60 0.86 31.66 0.50
C GLY A 60 1.62 31.50 1.82
N SER A 61 1.57 30.34 2.47
CA SER A 61 2.27 30.11 3.73
C SER A 61 3.79 29.95 3.54
N PHE A 62 4.57 30.76 4.24
CA PHE A 62 6.04 30.63 4.29
C PHE A 62 6.49 29.26 4.80
N PHE A 63 5.80 28.73 5.82
CA PHE A 63 6.12 27.43 6.39
C PHE A 63 6.02 26.28 5.35
N PHE A 64 4.91 26.25 4.61
CA PHE A 64 4.73 25.22 3.58
C PHE A 64 5.66 25.40 2.37
N SER A 65 5.92 26.65 1.96
CA SER A 65 6.70 26.95 0.75
C SER A 65 8.21 26.99 1.00
N ALA A 66 8.70 27.55 2.08
CA ALA A 66 10.13 27.66 2.36
C ALA A 66 10.63 26.51 3.23
N VAL A 67 9.98 26.23 4.37
CA VAL A 67 10.49 25.23 5.32
C VAL A 67 10.24 23.82 4.79
N LEU A 68 8.99 23.45 4.48
CA LEU A 68 8.70 22.08 4.04
C LEU A 68 9.14 21.84 2.59
N HIS A 69 8.78 22.73 1.67
CA HIS A 69 9.05 22.50 0.25
C HIS A 69 10.54 22.59 -0.10
N LYS A 70 11.25 23.66 0.31
CA LYS A 70 12.68 23.82 0.03
C LYS A 70 13.54 23.06 1.05
N GLY A 71 13.26 23.21 2.35
CA GLY A 71 14.02 22.62 3.45
C GLY A 71 14.07 21.09 3.38
N GLY A 72 12.93 20.43 3.15
CA GLY A 72 12.86 18.97 3.03
C GLY A 72 13.78 18.41 1.93
N LYS A 73 13.87 19.08 0.78
CA LYS A 73 14.77 18.69 -0.31
C LYS A 73 16.24 18.75 0.13
N TYR A 74 16.62 19.77 0.88
CA TYR A 74 18.02 19.92 1.33
C TYR A 74 18.47 18.81 2.28
N VAL A 75 17.58 18.23 3.08
CA VAL A 75 17.92 17.09 3.95
C VAL A 75 18.39 15.89 3.13
N ALA A 76 17.63 15.50 2.10
CA ALA A 76 18.01 14.38 1.22
C ALA A 76 19.33 14.65 0.49
N VAL A 77 19.47 15.87 -0.05
CA VAL A 77 20.70 16.29 -0.74
C VAL A 77 21.90 16.27 0.21
N ALA A 78 21.75 16.80 1.43
CA ALA A 78 22.82 16.81 2.42
C ALA A 78 23.26 15.39 2.79
N VAL A 79 22.32 14.46 2.98
CA VAL A 79 22.64 13.05 3.27
C VAL A 79 23.37 12.39 2.08
N ALA A 80 22.89 12.60 0.85
CA ALA A 80 23.50 12.02 -0.34
C ALA A 80 24.93 12.58 -0.57
N VAL A 81 25.09 13.91 -0.47
CA VAL A 81 26.40 14.58 -0.64
C VAL A 81 27.37 14.19 0.47
N SER A 82 26.93 14.20 1.73
CA SER A 82 27.79 13.76 2.85
C SER A 82 28.24 12.31 2.67
N SER A 83 27.33 11.42 2.25
CA SER A 83 27.68 10.02 1.96
C SER A 83 28.67 9.90 0.80
N LEU A 84 28.51 10.71 -0.26
CA LEU A 84 29.44 10.75 -1.38
C LEU A 84 30.83 11.25 -0.94
N ILE A 85 30.88 12.32 -0.14
CA ILE A 85 32.14 12.85 0.41
C ILE A 85 32.83 11.78 1.26
N LEU A 86 32.12 11.12 2.17
CA LEU A 86 32.69 10.04 2.98
C LEU A 86 33.19 8.87 2.11
N PHE A 87 32.47 8.53 1.05
CA PHE A 87 32.91 7.53 0.08
C PHE A 87 34.24 7.95 -0.60
N LEU A 88 34.34 9.16 -1.11
CA LEU A 88 35.53 9.67 -1.77
C LEU A 88 36.73 9.77 -0.80
N LEU A 89 36.51 10.35 0.39
CA LEU A 89 37.55 10.45 1.43
C LEU A 89 38.07 9.07 1.86
N SER A 90 37.27 8.02 1.76
CA SER A 90 37.67 6.64 2.11
C SER A 90 38.81 6.10 1.24
N TYR A 91 39.17 6.75 0.12
CA TYR A 91 40.30 6.37 -0.74
C TYR A 91 41.61 7.02 -0.29
N LEU A 92 41.53 8.09 0.49
CA LEU A 92 42.72 8.79 0.99
C LEU A 92 43.34 8.05 2.17
N LYS A 93 44.69 7.94 2.20
CA LYS A 93 45.44 7.26 3.30
C LYS A 93 45.09 7.84 4.67
N LYS A 94 44.96 9.18 4.75
CA LYS A 94 44.56 9.91 5.98
C LYS A 94 43.27 9.46 6.58
N PHE A 95 42.33 8.99 5.77
CA PHE A 95 40.97 8.54 6.16
C PHE A 95 40.78 7.02 6.05
N ALA A 96 41.84 6.23 6.20
CA ALA A 96 41.81 4.77 6.11
C ALA A 96 40.75 4.13 7.00
N ARG A 97 40.35 4.76 8.13
CA ARG A 97 39.24 4.33 9.02
C ARG A 97 37.88 4.28 8.34
N LEU A 98 37.68 5.02 7.24
CA LEU A 98 36.44 5.02 6.46
C LEU A 98 36.34 3.86 5.47
N LYS A 99 37.47 3.21 5.15
CA LYS A 99 37.50 2.10 4.17
C LYS A 99 36.46 1.02 4.39
N PRO A 100 36.15 0.56 5.63
CA PRO A 100 35.08 -0.44 5.87
C PRO A 100 33.68 0.04 5.50
N TYR A 101 33.42 1.34 5.54
CA TYR A 101 32.11 1.95 5.29
C TYR A 101 31.89 2.35 3.82
N ARG A 102 32.94 2.25 2.97
CA ARG A 102 32.92 2.68 1.56
C ARG A 102 31.69 2.19 0.81
N LYS A 103 31.40 0.88 0.91
CA LYS A 103 30.29 0.26 0.19
C LYS A 103 28.93 0.76 0.70
N VAL A 104 28.80 1.03 2.00
CA VAL A 104 27.59 1.57 2.61
C VAL A 104 27.37 3.03 2.16
N CYS A 105 28.41 3.85 2.15
CA CYS A 105 28.33 5.23 1.69
C CYS A 105 27.91 5.30 0.20
N LEU A 106 28.52 4.49 -0.65
CA LEU A 106 28.14 4.42 -2.06
C LEU A 106 26.69 3.96 -2.25
N TYR A 107 26.25 2.95 -1.48
CA TYR A 107 24.88 2.47 -1.47
C TYR A 107 23.89 3.59 -1.14
N VAL A 108 24.12 4.37 -0.07
CA VAL A 108 23.25 5.47 0.35
C VAL A 108 23.16 6.54 -0.74
N THR A 109 24.32 6.97 -1.28
CA THR A 109 24.36 7.97 -2.36
C THR A 109 23.57 7.52 -3.57
N LEU A 110 23.83 6.30 -4.08
CA LEU A 110 23.18 5.82 -5.29
C LEU A 110 21.69 5.54 -5.08
N SER A 111 21.28 5.05 -3.90
CA SER A 111 19.86 4.81 -3.60
C SER A 111 19.05 6.11 -3.58
N ILE A 112 19.55 7.16 -2.89
CA ILE A 112 18.87 8.46 -2.83
C ILE A 112 18.83 9.10 -4.23
N SER A 113 19.93 9.05 -4.97
CA SER A 113 19.98 9.58 -6.34
C SER A 113 19.03 8.84 -7.28
N ALA A 114 18.96 7.50 -7.18
CA ALA A 114 18.03 6.70 -7.98
C ALA A 114 16.57 7.02 -7.67
N CYS A 115 16.20 7.17 -6.38
CA CYS A 115 14.86 7.61 -5.98
C CYS A 115 14.51 8.95 -6.66
N ALA A 116 15.39 9.96 -6.55
CA ALA A 116 15.14 11.27 -7.13
C ALA A 116 14.99 11.23 -8.66
N LEU A 117 15.86 10.47 -9.36
CA LEU A 117 15.86 10.36 -10.82
C LEU A 117 14.62 9.59 -11.32
N ILE A 118 14.31 8.45 -10.71
CA ILE A 118 13.18 7.62 -11.14
C ILE A 118 11.86 8.34 -10.88
N ILE A 119 11.67 8.96 -9.71
CA ILE A 119 10.47 9.76 -9.39
C ILE A 119 10.34 10.92 -10.38
N SER A 120 11.41 11.66 -10.67
CA SER A 120 11.37 12.77 -11.63
C SER A 120 11.04 12.28 -13.04
N GLY A 121 11.62 11.16 -13.46
CA GLY A 121 11.34 10.53 -14.75
C GLY A 121 9.87 10.11 -14.89
N LEU A 122 9.34 9.36 -13.92
CA LEU A 122 7.93 8.94 -13.93
C LEU A 122 6.98 10.13 -13.90
N LYS A 123 7.31 11.17 -13.11
CA LYS A 123 6.54 12.40 -13.05
C LYS A 123 6.50 13.12 -14.39
N SER A 124 7.59 13.12 -15.17
CA SER A 124 7.63 13.74 -16.49
C SER A 124 6.76 13.01 -17.52
N LEU A 125 6.59 11.70 -17.37
CA LEU A 125 5.76 10.83 -18.21
C LEU A 125 4.29 10.83 -17.78
N SER A 126 3.98 11.26 -16.56
CA SER A 126 2.62 11.26 -16.03
C SER A 126 1.82 12.43 -16.61
N ALA A 127 0.58 12.15 -17.05
CA ALA A 127 -0.43 13.16 -17.38
C ALA A 127 -1.41 13.43 -16.24
N SER A 128 -1.14 12.93 -15.02
CA SER A 128 -2.04 13.03 -13.87
C SER A 128 -2.19 14.48 -13.40
N PRO A 129 -3.41 15.03 -13.32
CA PRO A 129 -3.63 16.40 -12.86
C PRO A 129 -3.34 16.56 -11.37
N CYS A 130 -2.98 17.77 -10.98
CA CYS A 130 -2.88 18.15 -9.58
C CYS A 130 -4.26 18.48 -9.02
N PRO A 131 -4.53 18.33 -7.70
CA PRO A 131 -5.79 18.80 -7.09
C PRO A 131 -6.14 20.24 -7.48
N TRP A 132 -5.21 21.16 -7.36
CA TRP A 132 -5.42 22.58 -7.69
C TRP A 132 -5.75 22.86 -9.17
N SER A 133 -5.46 21.94 -10.09
CA SER A 133 -5.80 22.10 -11.52
C SER A 133 -7.18 21.55 -11.87
N LEU A 134 -7.84 20.85 -10.97
CA LEU A 134 -9.14 20.23 -11.25
C LEU A 134 -10.28 21.25 -11.10
N PRO A 135 -11.30 21.20 -12.00
CA PRO A 135 -12.42 22.13 -11.98
C PRO A 135 -13.18 22.15 -10.64
N GLN A 136 -13.33 20.99 -9.99
CA GLN A 136 -13.99 20.86 -8.69
C GLN A 136 -13.31 21.65 -7.56
N TYR A 137 -12.04 22.02 -7.75
CA TYR A 137 -11.27 22.85 -6.82
C TYR A 137 -10.96 24.23 -7.40
N GLY A 138 -11.67 24.67 -8.42
CA GLY A 138 -11.50 25.99 -9.06
C GLY A 138 -10.34 26.07 -10.05
N GLY A 139 -9.78 24.94 -10.47
CA GLY A 139 -8.72 24.89 -11.47
C GLY A 139 -9.24 24.91 -12.92
N SER A 140 -8.32 25.08 -13.88
CA SER A 140 -8.63 25.16 -15.33
C SER A 140 -8.90 23.84 -16.02
N GLY A 141 -8.75 22.70 -15.32
CA GLY A 141 -8.85 21.35 -15.91
C GLY A 141 -7.61 20.92 -16.69
N SER A 142 -6.50 21.67 -16.59
CA SER A 142 -5.27 21.36 -17.32
C SER A 142 -4.64 20.05 -16.88
N ALA A 143 -4.12 19.29 -17.85
CA ALA A 143 -3.29 18.12 -17.57
C ALA A 143 -2.06 18.55 -16.74
N GLY A 144 -1.71 17.74 -15.74
CA GLY A 144 -0.60 18.01 -14.84
C GLY A 144 0.42 16.89 -14.81
N LYS A 145 1.58 17.15 -14.22
CA LYS A 145 2.62 16.14 -13.96
C LYS A 145 2.72 15.90 -12.46
N CYS A 146 1.64 15.41 -11.84
CA CYS A 146 1.54 15.37 -10.38
C CYS A 146 1.72 13.99 -9.75
N PHE A 147 1.79 12.94 -10.54
CA PHE A 147 2.01 11.58 -10.06
C PHE A 147 3.36 11.04 -10.53
N PRO A 148 4.17 10.43 -9.67
CA PRO A 148 4.08 10.39 -8.20
C PRO A 148 4.54 11.67 -7.51
N ALA A 149 4.41 11.76 -6.15
CA ALA A 149 4.70 12.97 -5.37
C ALA A 149 6.21 13.18 -5.14
N GLY A 150 6.86 14.02 -5.95
CA GLY A 150 8.32 14.21 -5.89
C GLY A 150 8.86 14.75 -4.55
N HIS A 151 8.12 15.62 -3.83
CA HIS A 151 8.58 16.17 -2.57
C HIS A 151 8.53 15.17 -1.41
N ALA A 152 7.55 14.28 -1.39
CA ALA A 152 7.48 13.19 -0.43
C ALA A 152 8.71 12.26 -0.53
N SER A 153 9.25 12.09 -1.74
CA SER A 153 10.48 11.32 -1.98
C SER A 153 11.70 11.89 -1.24
N SER A 154 11.75 13.21 -0.99
CA SER A 154 12.85 13.78 -0.20
C SER A 154 12.92 13.25 1.25
N GLY A 155 11.82 12.74 1.77
CA GLY A 155 11.78 12.04 3.05
C GLY A 155 11.89 10.53 2.88
N PHE A 156 11.09 9.93 2.00
CA PHE A 156 11.04 8.48 1.83
C PHE A 156 12.33 7.87 1.25
N CYS A 157 13.08 8.57 0.40
CA CYS A 157 14.39 8.09 -0.07
C CYS A 157 15.39 7.83 1.06
N LEU A 158 15.20 8.44 2.25
CA LEU A 158 16.00 8.19 3.45
C LEU A 158 15.76 6.80 4.05
N PHE A 159 14.83 5.99 3.54
CA PHE A 159 14.79 4.56 3.82
C PHE A 159 16.14 3.88 3.54
N ALA A 160 16.95 4.44 2.64
CA ALA A 160 18.34 4.02 2.42
C ALA A 160 19.15 3.97 3.72
N LEU A 161 18.96 4.92 4.64
CA LEU A 161 19.65 4.95 5.93
C LEU A 161 19.25 3.76 6.82
N TYR A 162 17.96 3.39 6.84
CA TYR A 162 17.51 2.18 7.57
C TYR A 162 18.28 0.95 7.12
N PHE A 163 18.34 0.70 5.81
CA PHE A 163 19.06 -0.45 5.26
C PHE A 163 20.58 -0.35 5.49
N ALA A 164 21.17 0.85 5.38
CA ALA A 164 22.57 1.10 5.65
C ALA A 164 22.93 0.77 7.12
N PHE A 165 22.19 1.29 8.08
CA PHE A 165 22.44 1.03 9.50
C PHE A 165 22.10 -0.43 9.90
N ARG A 166 21.13 -1.05 9.25
CA ARG A 166 20.88 -2.48 9.39
C ARG A 166 22.09 -3.32 8.91
N GLN A 167 22.72 -2.94 7.79
CA GLN A 167 23.92 -3.57 7.28
C GLN A 167 25.10 -3.45 8.27
N LEU A 168 25.22 -2.31 8.94
CA LEU A 168 26.20 -2.06 9.97
C LEU A 168 25.86 -2.73 11.32
N LYS A 169 24.79 -3.53 11.37
CA LYS A 169 24.30 -4.21 12.60
C LYS A 169 23.98 -3.25 13.76
N PHE A 170 23.60 -2.03 13.43
CA PHE A 170 23.17 -1.06 14.42
C PHE A 170 21.80 -1.46 15.01
N LYS A 171 21.74 -1.75 16.31
CA LYS A 171 20.54 -2.29 16.98
C LYS A 171 19.30 -1.40 16.83
N LYS A 172 19.50 -0.08 16.75
CA LYS A 172 18.42 0.90 16.64
C LYS A 172 18.22 1.41 15.19
N ALA A 173 18.55 0.60 14.16
CA ALA A 173 18.36 0.99 12.75
C ALA A 173 16.92 1.38 12.44
N TRP A 174 15.93 0.81 13.15
CA TRP A 174 14.51 1.13 13.00
C TRP A 174 14.17 2.62 13.25
N ILE A 175 15.00 3.34 14.02
CA ILE A 175 14.83 4.81 14.22
C ILE A 175 14.91 5.53 12.87
N PHE A 176 15.85 5.16 12.01
CA PHE A 176 15.98 5.77 10.68
C PHE A 176 14.81 5.42 9.76
N LEU A 177 14.19 4.26 9.94
CA LEU A 177 12.95 3.90 9.27
C LEU A 177 11.81 4.84 9.67
N ILE A 178 11.61 5.04 10.98
CA ILE A 178 10.57 5.94 11.49
C ILE A 178 10.84 7.38 11.06
N LEU A 179 12.07 7.87 11.17
CA LEU A 179 12.42 9.24 10.76
C LEU A 179 12.16 9.48 9.27
N ALA A 180 12.55 8.54 8.40
CA ALA A 180 12.29 8.62 6.97
C ALA A 180 10.78 8.59 6.66
N PHE A 181 10.04 7.70 7.32
CA PHE A 181 8.60 7.59 7.19
C PHE A 181 7.90 8.88 7.63
N VAL A 182 8.20 9.39 8.82
CA VAL A 182 7.58 10.62 9.36
C VAL A 182 7.92 11.82 8.48
N LEU A 183 9.18 11.98 8.07
CA LEU A 183 9.60 13.09 7.21
C LEU A 183 8.91 13.01 5.85
N GLY A 184 8.86 11.83 5.22
CA GLY A 184 8.17 11.63 3.95
C GLY A 184 6.70 12.02 4.00
N TRP A 185 6.00 11.63 5.07
CA TRP A 185 4.60 12.00 5.28
C TRP A 185 4.41 13.48 5.59
N ILE A 186 5.27 14.10 6.41
CA ILE A 186 5.21 15.56 6.66
C ILE A 186 5.35 16.33 5.33
N LEU A 187 6.31 15.93 4.49
CA LEU A 187 6.52 16.57 3.19
C LEU A 187 5.37 16.29 2.21
N GLY A 188 4.84 15.06 2.20
CA GLY A 188 3.70 14.67 1.38
C GLY A 188 2.42 15.41 1.74
N LEU A 189 2.05 15.42 3.03
CA LEU A 189 0.89 16.13 3.55
C LEU A 189 1.04 17.66 3.40
N GLY A 190 2.25 18.20 3.57
CA GLY A 190 2.52 19.61 3.31
C GLY A 190 2.22 20.00 1.85
N ARG A 191 2.50 19.12 0.89
CA ARG A 191 2.15 19.36 -0.52
C ARG A 191 0.68 19.10 -0.81
N GLN A 192 0.03 18.20 -0.09
CA GLN A 192 -1.42 18.02 -0.15
C GLN A 192 -2.14 19.27 0.38
N ALA A 193 -1.65 19.85 1.49
CA ALA A 193 -2.17 21.10 2.04
C ALA A 193 -2.06 22.30 1.08
N GLN A 194 -1.16 22.23 0.09
CA GLN A 194 -1.03 23.21 -0.98
C GLN A 194 -1.83 22.85 -2.24
N GLY A 195 -2.63 21.79 -2.25
CA GLY A 195 -3.35 21.30 -3.44
C GLY A 195 -2.47 20.72 -4.54
N ALA A 196 -1.19 20.44 -4.26
CA ALA A 196 -0.23 19.98 -5.26
C ALA A 196 -0.28 18.47 -5.52
N HIS A 197 -0.68 17.67 -4.54
CA HIS A 197 -0.72 16.22 -4.64
C HIS A 197 -1.93 15.64 -3.89
N PHE A 198 -2.41 14.49 -4.36
CA PHE A 198 -3.35 13.65 -3.63
C PHE A 198 -2.60 12.71 -2.66
N LEU A 199 -3.35 12.11 -1.73
CA LEU A 199 -2.84 11.14 -0.78
C LEU A 199 -2.24 9.91 -1.50
N SER A 200 -2.92 9.40 -2.53
CA SER A 200 -2.45 8.27 -3.36
C SER A 200 -1.10 8.54 -4.02
N HIS A 201 -0.80 9.80 -4.40
CA HIS A 201 0.50 10.17 -4.99
C HIS A 201 1.64 10.00 -3.99
N SER A 202 1.40 10.30 -2.70
CA SER A 202 2.39 10.14 -1.63
C SER A 202 2.60 8.67 -1.27
N PHE A 203 1.54 7.85 -1.26
CA PHE A 203 1.65 6.39 -1.10
C PHE A 203 2.45 5.74 -2.24
N ALA A 204 2.18 6.12 -3.48
CA ALA A 204 2.92 5.61 -4.62
C ALA A 204 4.43 5.93 -4.51
N THR A 205 4.78 7.16 -4.09
CA THR A 205 6.15 7.56 -3.85
C THR A 205 6.79 6.75 -2.73
N MET A 206 6.10 6.55 -1.62
CA MET A 206 6.57 5.77 -0.48
C MET A 206 6.91 4.32 -0.88
N PHE A 207 6.03 3.68 -1.63
CA PHE A 207 6.25 2.31 -2.09
C PHE A 207 7.38 2.21 -3.11
N LEU A 208 7.49 3.18 -4.01
CA LEU A 208 8.55 3.21 -5.00
C LEU A 208 9.92 3.43 -4.36
N ASP A 209 10.06 4.44 -3.50
CA ASP A 209 11.32 4.74 -2.82
C ASP A 209 11.76 3.59 -1.92
N TRP A 210 10.82 2.95 -1.21
CA TRP A 210 11.11 1.74 -0.46
C TRP A 210 11.64 0.62 -1.35
N ALA A 211 10.96 0.34 -2.47
CA ALA A 211 11.36 -0.72 -3.40
C ALA A 211 12.75 -0.47 -4.00
N ILE A 212 13.04 0.77 -4.39
CA ILE A 212 14.35 1.17 -4.91
C ILE A 212 15.44 0.97 -3.85
N CYS A 213 15.23 1.48 -2.62
CA CYS A 213 16.20 1.31 -1.53
C CYS A 213 16.43 -0.17 -1.19
N ALA A 214 15.37 -0.97 -1.12
CA ALA A 214 15.46 -2.41 -0.86
C ALA A 214 16.16 -3.18 -1.98
N LEU A 215 15.85 -2.86 -3.24
CA LEU A 215 16.49 -3.46 -4.41
C LEU A 215 17.99 -3.15 -4.45
N PHE A 216 18.37 -1.87 -4.28
CA PHE A 216 19.77 -1.47 -4.22
C PHE A 216 20.50 -2.14 -3.04
N TYR A 217 19.87 -2.18 -1.86
CA TYR A 217 20.40 -2.91 -0.71
C TYR A 217 20.72 -4.37 -1.06
N ARG A 218 19.79 -5.01 -1.75
CA ARG A 218 19.95 -6.38 -2.20
C ARG A 218 21.09 -6.52 -3.20
N LEU A 219 21.12 -5.70 -4.24
CA LEU A 219 22.16 -5.74 -5.27
C LEU A 219 23.56 -5.43 -4.72
N PHE A 220 23.66 -4.50 -3.78
CA PHE A 220 24.93 -4.12 -3.19
C PHE A 220 25.49 -5.16 -2.25
N PHE A 221 24.67 -5.70 -1.36
CA PHE A 221 25.18 -6.53 -0.26
C PHE A 221 24.98 -8.02 -0.47
N PHE A 222 24.04 -8.43 -1.33
CA PHE A 222 23.69 -9.84 -1.54
C PHE A 222 23.53 -10.25 -3.03
N PRO A 223 24.39 -9.83 -3.95
CA PRO A 223 24.16 -10.00 -5.39
C PRO A 223 24.10 -11.48 -5.84
N LYS A 224 24.77 -12.38 -5.13
CA LYS A 224 24.87 -13.81 -5.48
C LYS A 224 23.97 -14.73 -4.65
N ALA A 225 23.16 -14.17 -3.73
CA ALA A 225 22.32 -15.03 -2.93
C ALA A 225 21.13 -15.56 -3.76
N PRO A 226 20.85 -16.86 -3.75
CA PRO A 226 19.75 -17.46 -4.51
C PRO A 226 18.39 -16.97 -4.01
N ILE A 227 17.41 -16.92 -4.91
CA ILE A 227 16.02 -16.63 -4.57
C ILE A 227 15.36 -17.93 -4.12
N ARG A 228 14.92 -17.99 -2.86
CA ARG A 228 14.05 -19.06 -2.38
C ARG A 228 12.60 -18.64 -2.48
N ILE A 229 11.88 -19.27 -3.38
CA ILE A 229 10.46 -19.02 -3.56
C ILE A 229 9.66 -19.65 -2.41
N ARG A 230 10.03 -20.87 -1.99
CA ARG A 230 9.36 -21.57 -0.89
C ARG A 230 9.84 -21.06 0.47
N GLN A 231 8.88 -20.70 1.33
CA GLN A 231 9.13 -20.01 2.60
C GLN A 231 9.21 -20.94 3.81
N LYS A 232 9.71 -20.39 4.94
CA LYS A 232 9.56 -21.03 6.24
C LYS A 232 8.08 -21.07 6.63
N PRO A 233 7.63 -22.13 7.29
CA PRO A 233 6.25 -22.21 7.76
C PRO A 233 5.88 -21.07 8.70
N ILE A 234 4.75 -20.44 8.46
CA ILE A 234 4.15 -19.44 9.37
C ILE A 234 2.98 -20.08 10.12
N SER A 235 2.59 -19.50 11.26
CA SER A 235 1.39 -19.98 11.96
C SER A 235 0.11 -19.53 11.21
N THR A 236 -1.02 -20.19 11.52
CA THR A 236 -2.31 -19.86 10.90
C THR A 236 -2.76 -18.43 11.22
N LEU A 237 -2.41 -17.88 12.40
CA LEU A 237 -2.81 -16.53 12.81
C LEU A 237 -2.32 -15.44 11.85
N PRO A 238 -1.00 -15.24 11.62
CA PRO A 238 -0.53 -14.23 10.67
C PRO A 238 -1.02 -14.48 9.25
N TYR A 239 -1.20 -15.72 8.82
CA TYR A 239 -1.79 -16.01 7.51
C TYR A 239 -3.20 -15.44 7.38
N CYS A 240 -4.07 -15.72 8.36
CA CYS A 240 -5.45 -15.20 8.36
C CYS A 240 -5.51 -13.68 8.48
N LEU A 241 -4.61 -13.07 9.29
CA LEU A 241 -4.53 -11.60 9.42
C LEU A 241 -4.16 -10.95 8.08
N ILE A 242 -3.17 -11.49 7.37
CA ILE A 242 -2.73 -10.97 6.07
C ILE A 242 -3.85 -11.14 5.03
N SER A 243 -4.47 -12.32 4.94
CA SER A 243 -5.57 -12.56 4.00
C SER A 243 -6.79 -11.68 4.29
N ALA A 244 -7.16 -11.51 5.58
CA ALA A 244 -8.23 -10.61 5.98
C ALA A 244 -7.91 -9.14 5.65
N PHE A 245 -6.66 -8.73 5.79
CA PHE A 245 -6.20 -7.39 5.40
C PHE A 245 -6.39 -7.15 3.90
N PHE A 246 -5.95 -8.08 3.05
CA PHE A 246 -6.16 -7.96 1.60
C PHE A 246 -7.65 -7.92 1.24
N LEU A 247 -8.45 -8.81 1.81
CA LEU A 247 -9.90 -8.84 1.58
C LEU A 247 -10.56 -7.52 2.00
N THR A 248 -10.17 -6.94 3.13
CA THR A 248 -10.76 -5.70 3.63
C THR A 248 -10.32 -4.48 2.82
N PHE A 249 -9.02 -4.25 2.69
CA PHE A 249 -8.50 -2.95 2.23
C PHE A 249 -8.26 -2.89 0.72
N ILE A 250 -7.98 -4.02 0.08
CA ILE A 250 -7.70 -4.03 -1.36
C ILE A 250 -8.98 -4.33 -2.14
N PHE A 251 -9.68 -5.40 -1.79
CA PHE A 251 -10.85 -5.83 -2.56
C PHE A 251 -12.14 -5.11 -2.21
N ASN A 252 -12.16 -4.32 -1.13
CA ASN A 252 -13.29 -3.46 -0.78
C ASN A 252 -13.01 -1.97 -1.05
N LEU A 253 -12.06 -1.63 -1.94
CA LEU A 253 -11.86 -0.26 -2.44
C LEU A 253 -13.15 0.37 -2.99
N PRO A 254 -14.03 -0.33 -3.73
CA PRO A 254 -15.31 0.23 -4.17
C PRO A 254 -16.22 0.66 -3.01
N PHE A 255 -16.29 -0.16 -1.94
CA PHE A 255 -17.04 0.17 -0.73
C PHE A 255 -16.51 1.44 -0.08
N PHE A 256 -15.18 1.52 0.16
CA PHE A 256 -14.58 2.71 0.75
C PHE A 256 -14.69 3.95 -0.13
N SER A 257 -14.57 3.78 -1.45
CA SER A 257 -14.77 4.86 -2.42
C SER A 257 -16.17 5.45 -2.32
N LYS A 258 -17.20 4.58 -2.30
CA LYS A 258 -18.60 5.03 -2.19
C LYS A 258 -18.88 5.64 -0.83
N ALA A 259 -18.35 5.07 0.26
CA ALA A 259 -18.47 5.66 1.60
C ALA A 259 -17.82 7.04 1.67
N CYS A 260 -16.60 7.21 1.12
CA CYS A 260 -15.92 8.51 1.06
C CYS A 260 -16.70 9.55 0.24
N SER A 261 -17.43 9.15 -0.81
CA SER A 261 -18.26 10.08 -1.58
C SER A 261 -19.52 10.53 -0.83
N ALA A 262 -20.00 9.73 0.11
CA ALA A 262 -21.19 10.02 0.92
C ALA A 262 -20.89 10.84 2.18
N LEU A 263 -19.67 10.77 2.68
CA LEU A 263 -19.22 11.40 3.92
C LEU A 263 -18.52 12.73 3.62
N LYS A 264 -18.60 13.65 4.61
CA LYS A 264 -17.75 14.84 4.65
C LYS A 264 -16.54 14.55 5.52
N PHE A 265 -15.43 15.25 5.28
CA PHE A 265 -14.25 15.04 6.12
C PHE A 265 -14.48 15.67 7.52
N SER A 266 -14.75 14.82 8.51
CA SER A 266 -14.84 15.17 9.92
C SER A 266 -14.21 14.09 10.79
N SER A 267 -13.95 14.38 12.05
CA SER A 267 -13.42 13.36 12.98
C SER A 267 -14.39 12.19 13.17
N SER A 268 -15.70 12.46 13.19
CA SER A 268 -16.75 11.42 13.26
C SER A 268 -16.79 10.55 12.01
N ASP A 269 -16.60 11.13 10.81
CA ASP A 269 -16.62 10.39 9.56
C ASP A 269 -15.36 9.53 9.39
N LEU A 270 -14.19 10.04 9.79
CA LEU A 270 -12.96 9.26 9.84
C LEU A 270 -13.10 8.08 10.81
N TRP A 271 -13.70 8.32 11.99
CA TRP A 271 -13.99 7.27 12.94
C TRP A 271 -14.94 6.22 12.33
N LEU A 272 -16.00 6.66 11.67
CA LEU A 272 -16.97 5.76 11.04
C LEU A 272 -16.33 4.90 9.94
N LEU A 273 -15.46 5.46 9.09
CA LEU A 273 -14.70 4.70 8.11
C LEU A 273 -13.78 3.67 8.77
N ALA A 274 -13.10 4.06 9.86
CA ALA A 274 -12.26 3.14 10.63
C ALA A 274 -13.07 2.00 11.26
N VAL A 275 -14.27 2.30 11.79
CA VAL A 275 -15.21 1.31 12.32
C VAL A 275 -15.67 0.34 11.23
N CYS A 276 -16.07 0.83 10.05
CA CYS A 276 -16.43 -0.01 8.92
C CYS A 276 -15.28 -0.94 8.50
N ALA A 277 -14.06 -0.39 8.38
CA ALA A 277 -12.88 -1.17 8.05
C ALA A 277 -12.60 -2.25 9.10
N PHE A 278 -12.73 -1.91 10.38
CA PHE A 278 -12.50 -2.84 11.47
C PHE A 278 -13.55 -3.96 11.53
N ILE A 279 -14.83 -3.65 11.30
CA ILE A 279 -15.92 -4.63 11.24
C ILE A 279 -15.68 -5.61 10.09
N LEU A 280 -15.37 -5.12 8.88
CA LEU A 280 -15.07 -5.96 7.72
C LEU A 280 -13.86 -6.84 7.97
N PHE A 281 -12.77 -6.27 8.51
CA PHE A 281 -11.56 -7.01 8.86
C PHE A 281 -11.85 -8.12 9.87
N SER A 282 -12.57 -7.82 10.94
CA SER A 282 -12.95 -8.78 11.99
C SER A 282 -13.81 -9.90 11.43
N ALA A 283 -14.75 -9.59 10.53
CA ALA A 283 -15.62 -10.58 9.88
C ALA A 283 -14.79 -11.54 9.00
N PHE A 284 -13.95 -11.04 8.11
CA PHE A 284 -13.08 -11.88 7.26
C PHE A 284 -12.10 -12.70 8.09
N PHE A 285 -11.49 -12.08 9.10
CA PHE A 285 -10.60 -12.79 10.02
C PHE A 285 -11.31 -13.92 10.75
N ALA A 286 -12.50 -13.66 11.30
CA ALA A 286 -13.30 -14.65 12.01
C ALA A 286 -13.66 -15.83 11.11
N VAL A 287 -14.17 -15.57 9.90
CA VAL A 287 -14.51 -16.63 8.93
C VAL A 287 -13.30 -17.52 8.63
N LEU A 288 -12.13 -16.91 8.31
CA LEU A 288 -10.92 -17.66 8.01
C LEU A 288 -10.41 -18.46 9.21
N ARG A 289 -10.53 -17.91 10.43
CA ARG A 289 -10.09 -18.61 11.66
C ARG A 289 -11.03 -19.73 12.08
N LEU A 290 -12.32 -19.61 11.84
CA LEU A 290 -13.29 -20.67 12.13
C LEU A 290 -13.10 -21.91 11.26
N LEU A 291 -12.58 -21.76 10.03
CA LEU A 291 -12.25 -22.89 9.15
C LEU A 291 -11.16 -23.81 9.72
N ASN A 292 -10.23 -23.28 10.49
CA ASN A 292 -9.17 -23.86 11.32
C ASN A 292 -8.26 -24.96 10.73
N TYR A 293 -8.57 -25.57 9.61
CA TYR A 293 -7.72 -26.50 8.89
C TYR A 293 -6.89 -25.76 7.86
N SER A 294 -5.55 -26.00 7.83
CA SER A 294 -4.62 -25.29 6.94
C SER A 294 -5.02 -25.37 5.47
N PHE A 295 -5.58 -26.51 5.04
CA PHE A 295 -6.08 -26.68 3.68
C PHE A 295 -7.31 -25.78 3.42
N LEU A 296 -8.31 -25.83 4.32
CA LEU A 296 -9.54 -25.02 4.19
C LEU A 296 -9.23 -23.53 4.23
N ILE A 297 -8.38 -23.08 5.16
CA ILE A 297 -7.94 -21.67 5.23
C ILE A 297 -7.36 -21.22 3.88
N LYS A 298 -6.47 -22.01 3.29
CA LYS A 298 -5.86 -21.70 2.00
C LYS A 298 -6.86 -21.72 0.85
N ALA A 299 -7.71 -22.74 0.80
CA ALA A 299 -8.69 -22.89 -0.27
C ALA A 299 -9.72 -21.76 -0.24
N PHE A 300 -10.28 -21.46 0.95
CA PHE A 300 -11.29 -20.40 1.09
C PHE A 300 -10.70 -19.01 0.94
N SER A 301 -9.49 -18.74 1.46
CA SER A 301 -8.85 -17.42 1.25
C SER A 301 -8.56 -17.16 -0.22
N LEU A 302 -8.12 -18.19 -0.97
CA LEU A 302 -7.92 -18.08 -2.42
C LEU A 302 -9.26 -17.89 -3.15
N PHE A 303 -10.27 -18.69 -2.81
CA PHE A 303 -11.60 -18.60 -3.41
C PHE A 303 -12.24 -17.22 -3.17
N PHE A 304 -12.19 -16.71 -1.94
CA PHE A 304 -12.68 -15.36 -1.64
C PHE A 304 -11.92 -14.27 -2.42
N THR A 305 -10.60 -14.43 -2.56
CA THR A 305 -9.79 -13.51 -3.35
C THR A 305 -10.16 -13.53 -4.82
N VAL A 306 -10.36 -14.71 -5.41
CA VAL A 306 -10.79 -14.87 -6.81
C VAL A 306 -12.13 -14.17 -7.05
N CYS A 307 -13.13 -14.42 -6.20
CA CYS A 307 -14.43 -13.77 -6.30
C CYS A 307 -14.33 -12.25 -6.13
N ALA A 308 -13.55 -11.79 -5.14
CA ALA A 308 -13.39 -10.37 -4.86
C ALA A 308 -12.56 -9.63 -5.92
N ALA A 309 -11.57 -10.29 -6.51
CA ALA A 309 -10.78 -9.73 -7.61
C ALA A 309 -11.63 -9.51 -8.87
N GLY A 310 -12.49 -10.47 -9.23
CA GLY A 310 -13.45 -10.30 -10.31
C GLY A 310 -14.42 -9.15 -10.04
N ALA A 311 -14.99 -9.09 -8.84
CA ALA A 311 -15.89 -8.00 -8.45
C ALA A 311 -15.20 -6.62 -8.50
N LEU A 312 -13.96 -6.52 -8.01
CA LEU A 312 -13.17 -5.28 -8.06
C LEU A 312 -12.89 -4.85 -9.50
N TYR A 313 -12.46 -5.79 -10.37
CA TYR A 313 -12.19 -5.51 -11.77
C TYR A 313 -13.42 -4.95 -12.49
N PHE A 314 -14.56 -5.66 -12.43
CA PHE A 314 -15.78 -5.23 -13.10
C PHE A 314 -16.34 -3.92 -12.53
N ASN A 315 -16.23 -3.70 -11.22
CA ASN A 315 -16.60 -2.42 -10.64
C ASN A 315 -15.72 -1.28 -11.12
N TYR A 316 -14.40 -1.48 -11.19
CA TYR A 316 -13.46 -0.43 -11.58
C TYR A 316 -13.56 -0.09 -13.07
N GLN A 317 -13.62 -1.11 -13.94
CA GLN A 317 -13.62 -0.92 -15.40
C GLN A 317 -14.98 -0.47 -15.95
N TYR A 318 -16.07 -0.99 -15.39
CA TYR A 318 -17.41 -0.81 -15.93
C TYR A 318 -18.39 -0.13 -14.97
N GLY A 319 -17.98 0.23 -13.75
CA GLY A 319 -18.86 0.75 -12.71
C GLY A 319 -19.90 -0.27 -12.21
N THR A 320 -19.74 -1.54 -12.55
CA THR A 320 -20.72 -2.58 -12.28
C THR A 320 -20.79 -2.92 -10.80
N ILE A 321 -22.01 -3.01 -10.27
CA ILE A 321 -22.29 -3.43 -8.90
C ILE A 321 -22.80 -4.86 -8.94
N ILE A 322 -22.07 -5.76 -8.31
CA ILE A 322 -22.48 -7.18 -8.23
C ILE A 322 -23.67 -7.32 -7.28
N ASN A 323 -24.84 -7.43 -7.84
CA ASN A 323 -26.12 -7.71 -7.15
C ASN A 323 -26.81 -8.90 -7.80
N SER A 324 -28.03 -9.23 -7.33
CA SER A 324 -28.80 -10.36 -7.88
C SER A 324 -29.18 -10.21 -9.35
N GLU A 325 -29.44 -8.99 -9.80
CA GLU A 325 -29.76 -8.69 -11.19
C GLU A 325 -28.55 -8.91 -12.09
N MET A 326 -27.39 -8.35 -11.70
CA MET A 326 -26.14 -8.55 -12.41
C MET A 326 -25.74 -10.03 -12.46
N MET A 327 -25.95 -10.78 -11.38
CA MET A 327 -25.68 -12.24 -11.36
C MET A 327 -26.61 -13.01 -12.29
N ARG A 328 -27.91 -12.64 -12.39
CA ARG A 328 -28.80 -13.23 -13.39
C ARG A 328 -28.33 -12.94 -14.82
N ASN A 329 -27.95 -11.69 -15.09
CA ASN A 329 -27.42 -11.33 -16.40
C ASN A 329 -26.14 -12.13 -16.71
N ALA A 330 -25.21 -12.24 -15.76
CA ALA A 330 -23.99 -13.02 -15.95
C ALA A 330 -24.25 -14.53 -16.19
N LEU A 331 -25.30 -15.10 -15.57
CA LEU A 331 -25.70 -16.49 -15.78
C LEU A 331 -26.45 -16.69 -17.13
N ALA A 332 -27.08 -15.64 -17.63
CA ALA A 332 -27.82 -15.65 -18.91
C ALA A 332 -26.92 -15.22 -20.10
N THR A 333 -25.74 -14.66 -19.86
CA THR A 333 -24.79 -14.20 -20.88
C THR A 333 -24.31 -15.36 -21.76
N ASP A 334 -24.37 -15.20 -23.07
CA ASP A 334 -23.87 -16.18 -24.01
C ASP A 334 -22.32 -16.16 -24.13
N THR A 335 -21.79 -17.15 -24.82
CA THR A 335 -20.32 -17.31 -24.98
C THR A 335 -19.68 -16.19 -25.79
N ALA A 336 -20.39 -15.58 -26.73
CA ALA A 336 -19.86 -14.50 -27.58
C ALA A 336 -19.75 -13.21 -26.76
N GLU A 337 -20.80 -12.84 -26.04
CA GLU A 337 -20.83 -11.69 -25.14
C GLU A 337 -19.79 -11.85 -23.99
N ALA A 338 -19.70 -13.06 -23.40
CA ALA A 338 -18.71 -13.35 -22.37
C ALA A 338 -17.26 -13.18 -22.90
N ALA A 339 -17.00 -13.55 -24.15
CA ALA A 339 -15.67 -13.41 -24.78
C ALA A 339 -15.26 -11.93 -24.97
N GLU A 340 -16.21 -11.03 -25.21
CA GLU A 340 -15.94 -9.60 -25.30
C GLU A 340 -15.51 -8.99 -23.95
N LEU A 341 -16.02 -9.51 -22.84
CA LEU A 341 -15.67 -9.06 -21.50
C LEU A 341 -14.36 -9.69 -20.99
N LEU A 342 -14.06 -10.92 -21.39
CA LEU A 342 -12.86 -11.67 -20.98
C LEU A 342 -11.65 -11.33 -21.86
N THR A 343 -11.26 -10.07 -21.86
CA THR A 343 -10.13 -9.55 -22.63
C THR A 343 -8.78 -9.97 -22.05
N ALA A 344 -7.69 -9.81 -22.83
CA ALA A 344 -6.33 -9.99 -22.30
C ALA A 344 -6.04 -9.06 -21.10
N LYS A 345 -6.58 -7.83 -21.11
CA LYS A 345 -6.50 -6.88 -20.00
C LYS A 345 -7.15 -7.46 -18.74
N PHE A 346 -8.35 -8.04 -18.88
CA PHE A 346 -9.01 -8.72 -17.75
C PHE A 346 -8.11 -9.77 -17.12
N PHE A 347 -7.58 -10.69 -17.91
CA PHE A 347 -6.75 -11.79 -17.36
C PHE A 347 -5.48 -11.26 -16.70
N LEU A 348 -4.84 -10.23 -17.25
CA LEU A 348 -3.63 -9.63 -16.66
C LEU A 348 -3.92 -8.94 -15.33
N GLU A 349 -4.95 -8.10 -15.26
CA GLU A 349 -5.32 -7.37 -14.03
C GLU A 349 -5.88 -8.32 -12.96
N PHE A 350 -6.69 -9.29 -13.37
CA PHE A 350 -7.21 -10.33 -12.48
C PHE A 350 -6.10 -11.18 -11.87
N ALA A 351 -5.16 -11.66 -12.69
CA ALA A 351 -4.00 -12.40 -12.20
C ALA A 351 -3.12 -11.54 -11.28
N PHE A 352 -2.92 -10.26 -11.64
CA PHE A 352 -2.20 -9.29 -10.82
C PHE A 352 -2.86 -9.12 -9.44
N LEU A 353 -4.18 -8.95 -9.38
CA LEU A 353 -4.93 -8.81 -8.13
C LEU A 353 -4.82 -10.06 -7.25
N CYS A 354 -4.86 -11.25 -7.85
CA CYS A 354 -4.77 -12.51 -7.14
C CYS A 354 -3.33 -12.86 -6.67
N LEU A 355 -2.30 -12.23 -7.25
CA LEU A 355 -0.90 -12.61 -7.08
C LEU A 355 -0.44 -12.78 -5.62
N PRO A 356 -0.71 -11.83 -4.68
CA PRO A 356 -0.28 -11.96 -3.29
C PRO A 356 -0.91 -13.18 -2.60
N GLN A 357 -2.20 -13.43 -2.83
CA GLN A 357 -2.90 -14.55 -2.21
C GLN A 357 -2.49 -15.88 -2.83
N VAL A 358 -2.28 -15.94 -4.15
CA VAL A 358 -1.71 -17.11 -4.85
C VAL A 358 -0.34 -17.43 -4.24
N TYR A 359 0.52 -16.42 -4.07
CA TYR A 359 1.82 -16.61 -3.44
C TYR A 359 1.71 -17.14 -2.00
N LEU A 360 0.84 -16.56 -1.17
CA LEU A 360 0.58 -17.04 0.20
C LEU A 360 0.07 -18.47 0.22
N THR A 361 -0.79 -18.83 -0.72
CA THR A 361 -1.43 -20.16 -0.76
C THR A 361 -0.44 -21.25 -1.16
N PHE A 362 0.37 -21.06 -2.22
CA PHE A 362 1.20 -22.10 -2.80
C PHE A 362 2.64 -22.12 -2.26
N PHE A 363 3.20 -20.96 -1.90
CA PHE A 363 4.60 -20.86 -1.55
C PHE A 363 4.87 -20.65 -0.05
N VAL A 364 3.84 -20.36 0.74
CA VAL A 364 3.96 -20.17 2.19
C VAL A 364 3.32 -21.36 2.93
N PRO A 365 4.11 -22.29 3.48
CA PRO A 365 3.58 -23.39 4.28
C PRO A 365 2.97 -22.85 5.58
N ILE A 366 1.86 -23.44 6.02
CA ILE A 366 1.20 -23.09 7.28
C ILE A 366 1.49 -24.18 8.32
N LYS A 367 1.95 -23.77 9.51
CA LYS A 367 1.98 -24.65 10.68
C LYS A 367 0.58 -24.75 11.24
N HIS A 368 0.12 -25.99 11.41
CA HIS A 368 -1.18 -26.26 12.02
C HIS A 368 -1.23 -25.68 13.46
N SER A 369 -2.34 -25.05 13.82
CA SER A 369 -2.64 -24.63 15.18
C SER A 369 -3.68 -25.57 15.79
N SER A 370 -3.69 -25.68 17.14
CA SER A 370 -4.76 -26.43 17.84
C SER A 370 -6.13 -25.93 17.41
N PHE A 371 -7.06 -26.86 17.18
CA PHE A 371 -8.45 -26.58 16.80
C PHE A 371 -9.12 -25.61 17.77
N VAL A 372 -9.02 -25.88 19.09
CA VAL A 372 -9.59 -25.03 20.14
C VAL A 372 -9.06 -23.61 20.08
N ARG A 373 -7.74 -23.43 19.87
CA ARG A 373 -7.13 -22.09 19.74
C ARG A 373 -7.67 -21.35 18.52
N GLY A 374 -7.82 -22.03 17.39
CA GLY A 374 -8.39 -21.44 16.18
C GLY A 374 -9.82 -20.99 16.36
N LEU A 375 -10.66 -21.86 16.88
CA LEU A 375 -12.06 -21.59 17.20
C LEU A 375 -12.17 -20.40 18.17
N PHE A 376 -11.41 -20.41 19.26
CA PHE A 376 -11.41 -19.32 20.23
C PHE A 376 -11.03 -17.98 19.60
N GLN A 377 -9.96 -17.94 18.81
CA GLN A 377 -9.53 -16.70 18.13
C GLN A 377 -10.56 -16.23 17.09
N GLY A 378 -11.21 -17.14 16.36
CA GLY A 378 -12.30 -16.80 15.43
C GLY A 378 -13.51 -16.22 16.15
N LEU A 379 -13.94 -16.84 17.23
CA LEU A 379 -15.05 -16.36 18.07
C LEU A 379 -14.72 -15.00 18.70
N VAL A 380 -13.52 -14.83 19.26
CA VAL A 380 -13.08 -13.53 19.79
C VAL A 380 -13.11 -12.45 18.71
N GLY A 381 -12.59 -12.73 17.50
CA GLY A 381 -12.66 -11.79 16.38
C GLY A 381 -14.11 -11.43 16.01
N LEU A 382 -15.01 -12.42 15.96
CA LEU A 382 -16.42 -12.19 15.69
C LEU A 382 -17.07 -11.32 16.77
N VAL A 383 -16.90 -11.68 18.04
CA VAL A 383 -17.46 -10.93 19.18
C VAL A 383 -16.99 -9.48 19.17
N ILE A 384 -15.68 -9.26 18.98
CA ILE A 384 -15.13 -7.90 18.91
C ILE A 384 -15.76 -7.13 17.74
N GLY A 385 -15.86 -7.71 16.55
CA GLY A 385 -16.50 -7.08 15.39
C GLY A 385 -17.96 -6.71 15.65
N VAL A 386 -18.74 -7.63 16.27
CA VAL A 386 -20.14 -7.39 16.66
C VAL A 386 -20.25 -6.30 17.73
N CYS A 387 -19.37 -6.29 18.73
CA CYS A 387 -19.33 -5.23 19.74
C CYS A 387 -19.06 -3.85 19.10
N PHE A 388 -18.11 -3.77 18.20
CA PHE A 388 -17.83 -2.52 17.46
C PHE A 388 -19.03 -2.08 16.61
N LEU A 389 -19.70 -3.01 15.95
CA LEU A 389 -20.93 -2.72 15.21
C LEU A 389 -22.04 -2.18 16.14
N MET A 390 -22.27 -2.82 17.27
CA MET A 390 -23.30 -2.40 18.23
C MET A 390 -23.01 -1.03 18.84
N LEU A 391 -21.77 -0.78 19.24
CA LEU A 391 -21.34 0.51 19.79
C LEU A 391 -21.46 1.66 18.79
N ASN A 392 -21.37 1.37 17.49
CA ASN A 392 -21.43 2.37 16.42
C ASN A 392 -22.64 2.18 15.50
N PHE A 393 -23.67 1.45 15.96
CA PHE A 393 -24.80 1.03 15.14
C PHE A 393 -25.52 2.19 14.46
N GLN A 394 -25.73 3.30 15.16
CA GLN A 394 -26.40 4.47 14.61
C GLN A 394 -25.64 5.05 13.40
N GLY A 395 -24.32 5.23 13.51
CA GLY A 395 -23.49 5.75 12.43
C GLY A 395 -23.46 4.82 11.21
N VAL A 396 -23.19 3.52 11.44
CA VAL A 396 -23.16 2.52 10.38
C VAL A 396 -24.52 2.36 9.70
N SER A 397 -25.60 2.31 10.48
CA SER A 397 -26.97 2.21 9.97
C SER A 397 -27.39 3.47 9.19
N SER A 398 -26.99 4.67 9.65
CA SER A 398 -27.23 5.92 8.94
C SER A 398 -26.52 5.94 7.59
N LEU A 399 -25.23 5.58 7.56
CA LEU A 399 -24.44 5.50 6.32
C LEU A 399 -25.04 4.50 5.32
N ILE A 400 -25.46 3.31 5.77
CA ILE A 400 -26.08 2.30 4.90
C ILE A 400 -27.47 2.73 4.41
N ARG A 401 -28.21 3.52 5.20
CA ARG A 401 -29.52 4.05 4.79
C ARG A 401 -29.38 5.20 3.79
N SER A 402 -28.40 6.07 3.98
CA SER A 402 -28.13 7.17 3.01
C SER A 402 -27.61 6.62 1.68
N GLU A 403 -26.85 5.52 1.72
CA GLU A 403 -26.24 4.88 0.54
C GLU A 403 -26.50 3.36 0.53
N PRO A 404 -27.71 2.92 0.13
CA PRO A 404 -28.10 1.50 0.15
C PRO A 404 -27.19 0.60 -0.69
N VAL A 405 -26.54 1.16 -1.70
CA VAL A 405 -25.58 0.50 -2.61
C VAL A 405 -24.40 -0.08 -1.85
N LEU A 406 -23.99 0.50 -0.73
CA LEU A 406 -22.85 0.02 0.06
C LEU A 406 -22.93 -1.46 0.43
N ARG A 407 -24.15 -1.97 0.67
CA ARG A 407 -24.36 -3.40 0.96
C ARG A 407 -23.94 -4.31 -0.20
N ASN A 408 -24.10 -3.84 -1.43
CA ASN A 408 -23.77 -4.58 -2.64
C ASN A 408 -22.31 -4.37 -3.10
N LEU A 409 -21.53 -3.60 -2.34
CA LEU A 409 -20.11 -3.36 -2.63
C LEU A 409 -19.16 -4.13 -1.69
N ILE A 410 -19.71 -4.87 -0.70
CA ILE A 410 -18.89 -5.67 0.21
C ILE A 410 -18.48 -6.98 -0.47
N SER A 411 -17.26 -7.03 -1.00
CA SER A 411 -16.73 -8.22 -1.68
C SER A 411 -15.94 -9.12 -0.72
N PRO A 412 -16.04 -10.45 -0.85
CA PRO A 412 -16.83 -11.24 -1.82
C PRO A 412 -18.30 -11.51 -1.42
N VAL A 413 -18.81 -10.95 -0.33
CA VAL A 413 -20.16 -11.23 0.19
C VAL A 413 -21.24 -10.91 -0.84
N ASN A 414 -21.05 -9.82 -1.60
CA ASN A 414 -21.95 -9.41 -2.69
C ASN A 414 -22.08 -10.48 -3.79
N VAL A 415 -20.98 -11.16 -4.14
CA VAL A 415 -20.98 -12.24 -5.13
C VAL A 415 -21.87 -13.40 -4.63
N PHE A 416 -21.68 -13.83 -3.38
CA PHE A 416 -22.47 -14.95 -2.82
C PHE A 416 -23.93 -14.58 -2.64
N SER A 417 -24.22 -13.40 -2.07
CA SER A 417 -25.61 -12.96 -1.87
C SER A 417 -26.33 -12.67 -3.18
N GLY A 418 -25.59 -12.16 -4.19
CA GLY A 418 -26.12 -11.94 -5.53
C GLY A 418 -26.46 -13.25 -6.22
N THR A 419 -25.55 -14.23 -6.20
CA THR A 419 -25.78 -15.57 -6.78
C THR A 419 -26.95 -16.27 -6.09
N TYR A 420 -26.99 -16.32 -4.75
CA TYR A 420 -28.07 -16.96 -4.00
C TYR A 420 -29.46 -16.39 -4.32
N LYS A 421 -29.56 -15.08 -4.57
CA LYS A 421 -30.82 -14.42 -4.93
C LYS A 421 -31.14 -14.49 -6.43
N ALA A 422 -30.15 -14.83 -7.26
CA ALA A 422 -30.31 -14.94 -8.70
C ALA A 422 -30.84 -16.32 -9.14
N VAL A 423 -30.44 -17.35 -8.41
CA VAL A 423 -30.94 -18.74 -8.53
C VAL A 423 -32.23 -18.91 -7.74
#